data_61405f4bda959058b17e54daa2da40d9
#
_entry.id   61405f4bda959058b17e54daa2da40d9
#
_cell.length_a   1.000
_cell.length_b   1.000
_cell.length_c   1.000
_cell.angle_alpha   90.00
_cell.angle_beta   90.00
_cell.angle_gamma   90.00
#
_symmetry.space_group_name_H-M   'P 1'
#
loop_
_entity.id
_entity.type
_entity.pdbx_description
1 polymer ?
#
loop_
_entity_poly.entity_id
_entity_poly.type
_entity_poly.pdbx_seq_one_letter_code
_entity_poly.pdbx_strand_id
1 'polypeptide(L)'
;KKYVFENIHKLVIKDVAEAGGYGVMFGHAMTKIQLEDLKTIIEANPRRFIAQELVEFYDEKCYLNNEIVPRKADFRAYVVMAEEPTVWKCGLTRYAMEVGNYLVNSSQGGGFKDTWVMEA
;
A
#
# COMPACT_ATOMS: atom_id res chain seq x y z
N LYS A 1 -21.41 -0.98 -3.92
CA LYS A 1 -21.15 -1.24 -5.35
C LYS A 1 -21.19 0.05 -6.17
N LYS A 2 -22.29 0.83 -6.19
CA LYS A 2 -22.44 2.05 -6.99
C LYS A 2 -21.28 3.02 -6.80
N TYR A 3 -20.95 3.39 -5.55
CA TYR A 3 -19.82 4.28 -5.22
C TYR A 3 -18.49 3.77 -5.79
N VAL A 4 -18.21 2.45 -5.65
CA VAL A 4 -16.96 1.86 -6.17
C VAL A 4 -16.86 2.01 -7.68
N PHE A 5 -17.93 1.74 -8.42
CA PHE A 5 -17.92 1.81 -9.88
C PHE A 5 -17.80 3.24 -10.41
N GLU A 6 -18.43 4.20 -9.74
CA GLU A 6 -18.32 5.63 -10.08
C GLU A 6 -16.93 6.21 -9.80
N ASN A 7 -16.24 5.68 -8.78
CA ASN A 7 -14.96 6.20 -8.28
C ASN A 7 -13.77 5.28 -8.50
N ILE A 8 -13.92 4.17 -9.24
CA ILE A 8 -12.91 3.12 -9.38
C ILE A 8 -11.53 3.66 -9.80
N HIS A 9 -11.50 4.74 -10.59
CA HIS A 9 -10.28 5.41 -11.03
C HIS A 9 -9.49 6.11 -9.90
N LYS A 10 -10.08 6.29 -8.71
CA LYS A 10 -9.44 6.88 -7.52
C LYS A 10 -9.18 5.86 -6.43
N LEU A 11 -9.69 4.64 -6.59
CA LEU A 11 -9.65 3.63 -5.56
C LEU A 11 -8.50 2.65 -5.80
N VAL A 12 -8.10 2.03 -4.71
CA VAL A 12 -7.25 0.83 -4.70
C VAL A 12 -8.15 -0.37 -4.55
N ILE A 13 -8.12 -1.28 -5.50
CA ILE A 13 -8.88 -2.53 -5.48
C ILE A 13 -7.94 -3.65 -5.08
N LYS A 14 -8.35 -4.47 -4.13
CA LYS A 14 -7.56 -5.58 -3.60
C LYS A 14 -8.32 -6.88 -3.75
N ASP A 15 -7.65 -7.89 -4.30
CA ASP A 15 -8.13 -9.26 -4.31
C ASP A 15 -7.90 -9.88 -2.92
N VAL A 16 -8.96 -10.37 -2.26
CA VAL A 16 -8.87 -10.94 -0.91
C VAL A 16 -8.21 -12.32 -0.88
N ALA A 17 -8.07 -12.97 -2.02
CA ALA A 17 -7.39 -14.27 -2.14
C ALA A 17 -5.88 -14.13 -2.27
N GLU A 18 -5.36 -12.91 -2.52
CA GLU A 18 -3.96 -12.63 -2.73
C GLU A 18 -3.31 -11.98 -1.50
N ALA A 19 -2.00 -12.14 -1.36
CA ALA A 19 -1.20 -11.59 -0.27
C ALA A 19 0.08 -10.96 -0.79
N GLY A 20 0.84 -10.26 0.07
CA GLY A 20 2.16 -9.74 -0.25
C GLY A 20 2.18 -8.61 -1.29
N GLY A 21 1.05 -7.93 -1.51
CA GLY A 21 0.91 -6.87 -2.52
C GLY A 21 0.50 -7.38 -3.91
N TYR A 22 0.44 -8.71 -4.10
CA TYR A 22 -0.18 -9.28 -5.30
C TYR A 22 -1.69 -9.01 -5.28
N GLY A 23 -2.29 -8.85 -6.46
CA GLY A 23 -3.71 -8.55 -6.58
C GLY A 23 -4.13 -7.15 -6.12
N VAL A 24 -3.18 -6.24 -5.88
CA VAL A 24 -3.44 -4.83 -5.60
C VAL A 24 -3.46 -4.05 -6.90
N MET A 25 -4.57 -3.42 -7.20
CA MET A 25 -4.80 -2.68 -8.44
C MET A 25 -5.09 -1.21 -8.10
N PHE A 26 -4.27 -0.32 -8.64
CA PHE A 26 -4.42 1.13 -8.45
C PHE A 26 -5.23 1.72 -9.59
N GLY A 27 -6.45 2.17 -9.34
CA GLY A 27 -7.34 2.69 -10.36
C GLY A 27 -6.79 3.88 -11.14
N HIS A 28 -6.01 4.75 -10.48
CA HIS A 28 -5.37 5.91 -11.14
C HIS A 28 -4.28 5.52 -12.15
N ALA A 29 -3.71 4.33 -12.03
CA ALA A 29 -2.68 3.82 -12.95
C ALA A 29 -3.26 2.99 -14.11
N MET A 30 -4.58 2.79 -14.14
CA MET A 30 -5.26 1.95 -15.14
C MET A 30 -5.83 2.79 -16.28
N THR A 31 -5.80 2.23 -17.47
CA THR A 31 -6.51 2.79 -18.64
C THR A 31 -8.02 2.62 -18.49
N LYS A 32 -8.79 3.38 -19.27
CA LYS A 32 -10.26 3.26 -19.27
C LYS A 32 -10.73 1.84 -19.59
N ILE A 33 -10.07 1.17 -20.52
CA ILE A 33 -10.41 -0.22 -20.90
C ILE A 33 -10.18 -1.15 -19.71
N GLN A 34 -9.02 -1.07 -19.07
CA GLN A 34 -8.70 -1.88 -17.89
C GLN A 34 -9.68 -1.64 -16.73
N LEU A 35 -10.14 -0.39 -16.54
CA LEU A 35 -11.15 -0.07 -15.53
C LEU A 35 -12.50 -0.71 -15.83
N GLU A 36 -12.94 -0.75 -17.08
CA GLU A 36 -14.19 -1.41 -17.46
C GLU A 36 -14.10 -2.93 -17.33
N ASP A 37 -12.97 -3.52 -17.73
CA ASP A 37 -12.68 -4.95 -17.52
C ASP A 37 -12.70 -5.30 -16.02
N LEU A 38 -12.08 -4.47 -15.19
CA LEU A 38 -12.06 -4.65 -13.73
C LEU A 38 -13.47 -4.58 -13.13
N LYS A 39 -14.30 -3.66 -13.59
CA LYS A 39 -15.72 -3.59 -13.16
C LYS A 39 -16.47 -4.88 -13.48
N THR A 40 -16.25 -5.43 -14.66
CA THR A 40 -16.86 -6.70 -15.09
C THR A 40 -16.42 -7.86 -14.19
N ILE A 41 -15.11 -7.91 -13.86
CA ILE A 41 -14.55 -8.94 -12.98
C ILE A 41 -15.12 -8.82 -11.55
N ILE A 42 -15.20 -7.59 -11.02
CA ILE A 42 -15.79 -7.31 -9.70
C ILE A 42 -17.28 -7.68 -9.69
N GLU A 43 -17.99 -7.41 -10.79
CA GLU A 43 -19.43 -7.72 -10.88
C GLU A 43 -19.70 -9.21 -10.85
N ALA A 44 -18.84 -10.00 -11.51
CA ALA A 44 -18.93 -11.46 -11.50
C ALA A 44 -18.61 -12.09 -10.13
N ASN A 45 -17.68 -11.48 -9.35
CA ASN A 45 -17.23 -12.04 -8.07
C ASN A 45 -17.07 -10.94 -6.99
N PRO A 46 -18.15 -10.26 -6.57
CA PRO A 46 -18.05 -9.07 -5.73
C PRO A 46 -17.45 -9.32 -4.34
N ARG A 47 -17.56 -10.54 -3.81
CA ARG A 47 -16.99 -10.91 -2.49
C ARG A 47 -15.48 -11.12 -2.51
N ARG A 48 -14.90 -11.23 -3.70
CA ARG A 48 -13.46 -11.42 -3.89
C ARG A 48 -12.67 -10.12 -3.76
N PHE A 49 -13.32 -8.97 -3.83
CA PHE A 49 -12.63 -7.68 -3.91
C PHE A 49 -13.01 -6.75 -2.78
N ILE A 50 -12.02 -6.01 -2.29
CA ILE A 50 -12.17 -4.89 -1.37
C ILE A 50 -11.74 -3.62 -2.11
N ALA A 51 -12.52 -2.56 -1.98
CA ALA A 51 -12.17 -1.23 -2.47
C ALA A 51 -11.77 -0.34 -1.29
N GLN A 52 -10.68 0.38 -1.44
CA GLN A 52 -10.14 1.29 -0.45
C GLN A 52 -9.77 2.61 -1.12
N GLU A 53 -9.95 3.72 -0.44
CA GLU A 53 -9.40 5.00 -0.87
C GLU A 53 -7.88 4.95 -0.86
N LEU A 54 -7.25 5.61 -1.85
CA LEU A 54 -5.80 5.74 -1.90
C LEU A 54 -5.35 6.62 -0.73
N VAL A 55 -4.45 6.10 0.09
CA VAL A 55 -3.76 6.88 1.11
C VAL A 55 -2.48 7.43 0.50
N GLU A 56 -2.32 8.75 0.52
CA GLU A 56 -1.07 9.38 0.13
C GLU A 56 0.00 9.09 1.17
N PHE A 57 1.02 8.33 0.76
CA PHE A 57 2.17 8.08 1.60
C PHE A 57 3.11 9.27 1.60
N TYR A 58 3.78 9.48 2.72
CA TYR A 58 4.86 10.45 2.83
C TYR A 58 6.03 10.07 1.93
N ASP A 59 6.68 11.09 1.36
CA ASP A 59 7.90 10.94 0.58
C ASP A 59 9.11 11.01 1.52
N GLU A 60 9.65 9.86 1.86
CA GLU A 60 10.82 9.72 2.72
C GLU A 60 12.12 9.84 1.91
N LYS A 61 13.11 10.54 2.45
CA LYS A 61 14.44 10.64 1.85
C LYS A 61 15.19 9.32 1.99
N CYS A 62 15.49 8.69 0.88
CA CYS A 62 16.25 7.44 0.82
C CYS A 62 17.58 7.65 0.10
N TYR A 63 18.66 7.07 0.64
CA TYR A 63 19.96 7.07 -0.02
C TYR A 63 20.06 5.82 -0.89
N LEU A 64 19.99 6.01 -2.20
CA LEU A 64 20.01 4.94 -3.21
C LEU A 64 20.96 5.34 -4.34
N ASN A 65 21.80 4.41 -4.77
CA ASN A 65 22.74 4.63 -5.89
C ASN A 65 23.60 5.90 -5.76
N ASN A 66 24.10 6.18 -4.54
CA ASN A 66 24.88 7.38 -4.20
C ASN A 66 24.11 8.70 -4.28
N GLU A 67 22.79 8.67 -4.30
CA GLU A 67 21.93 9.85 -4.34
C GLU A 67 20.87 9.81 -3.24
N ILE A 68 20.45 10.99 -2.79
CA ILE A 68 19.27 11.12 -1.91
C ILE A 68 18.05 11.35 -2.78
N VAL A 69 17.14 10.38 -2.76
CA VAL A 69 15.94 10.39 -3.59
C VAL A 69 14.67 10.20 -2.74
N PRO A 70 13.55 10.86 -3.08
CA PRO A 70 12.29 10.65 -2.39
C PRO A 70 11.70 9.27 -2.77
N ARG A 71 11.12 8.59 -1.79
CA ARG A 71 10.38 7.34 -1.98
C ARG A 71 9.15 7.32 -1.10
N LYS A 72 8.03 6.82 -1.63
CA LYS A 72 6.84 6.55 -0.81
C LYS A 72 7.20 5.57 0.29
N ALA A 73 6.83 5.90 1.54
CA ALA A 73 7.15 5.07 2.70
C ALA A 73 5.95 4.88 3.61
N ASP A 74 5.93 3.76 4.31
CA ASP A 74 5.01 3.49 5.41
C ASP A 74 5.78 3.09 6.66
N PHE A 75 5.10 3.21 7.80
CA PHE A 75 5.59 2.77 9.09
C PHE A 75 4.72 1.62 9.62
N ARG A 76 5.36 0.51 9.95
CA ARG A 76 4.71 -0.62 10.62
C ARG A 76 5.05 -0.59 12.10
N ALA A 77 4.08 -0.22 12.92
CA ALA A 77 4.14 -0.39 14.36
C ALA A 77 3.80 -1.84 14.74
N TYR A 78 4.31 -2.28 15.88
CA TYR A 78 3.99 -3.58 16.46
C TYR A 78 3.30 -3.40 17.80
N VAL A 79 2.17 -4.08 17.98
CA VAL A 79 1.41 -4.09 19.22
C VAL A 79 1.32 -5.53 19.72
N VAL A 80 1.79 -5.76 20.94
CA VAL A 80 1.63 -7.05 21.63
C VAL A 80 0.30 -7.01 22.38
N MET A 81 -0.60 -7.90 22.02
CA MET A 81 -1.91 -8.05 22.65
C MET A 81 -1.78 -9.06 23.79
N ALA A 82 -1.75 -8.56 25.04
CA ALA A 82 -1.79 -9.33 26.28
C ALA A 82 -2.98 -8.84 27.12
N GLU A 83 -2.96 -9.01 28.45
CA GLU A 83 -3.98 -8.40 29.31
C GLU A 83 -4.04 -6.89 29.12
N GLU A 84 -2.86 -6.25 29.01
CA GLU A 84 -2.74 -4.86 28.62
C GLU A 84 -1.97 -4.76 27.28
N PRO A 85 -2.56 -4.12 26.26
CA PRO A 85 -1.88 -3.92 24.98
C PRO A 85 -0.60 -3.09 25.14
N THR A 86 0.51 -3.61 24.64
CA THR A 86 1.79 -2.92 24.72
C THR A 86 2.29 -2.60 23.32
N VAL A 87 2.57 -1.33 23.05
CA VAL A 87 3.21 -0.90 21.81
C VAL A 87 4.72 -1.10 21.95
N TRP A 88 5.30 -1.87 21.04
CA TRP A 88 6.75 -2.04 21.00
C TRP A 88 7.43 -0.72 20.66
N LYS A 89 8.50 -0.37 21.39
CA LYS A 89 9.26 0.89 21.22
C LYS A 89 10.15 0.87 19.98
N CYS A 90 9.74 0.20 18.93
CA CYS A 90 10.39 0.21 17.62
C CYS A 90 9.34 -0.08 16.53
N GLY A 91 9.77 -0.08 15.29
CA GLY A 91 8.92 -0.38 14.15
C GLY A 91 9.73 -0.64 12.90
N LEU A 92 9.06 -0.84 11.81
CA LEU A 92 9.67 -1.05 10.51
C LEU A 92 9.21 0.03 9.53
N THR A 93 10.11 0.90 9.11
CA THR A 93 9.88 1.81 8.00
C THR A 93 10.21 1.10 6.70
N ARG A 94 9.22 0.99 5.81
CA ARG A 94 9.40 0.40 4.47
C ARG A 94 9.27 1.50 3.44
N TYR A 95 9.98 1.35 2.31
CA TYR A 95 9.87 2.29 1.21
C TYR A 95 9.79 1.57 -0.14
N ALA A 96 9.14 2.21 -1.11
CA ALA A 96 9.05 1.71 -2.47
C ALA A 96 10.37 1.95 -3.21
N MET A 97 10.85 0.97 -3.99
CA MET A 97 12.08 1.12 -4.76
C MET A 97 11.92 2.07 -5.95
N GLU A 98 10.75 2.14 -6.54
CA GLU A 98 10.46 2.96 -7.70
C GLU A 98 9.80 4.29 -7.29
N VAL A 99 10.09 5.35 -8.05
CA VAL A 99 9.49 6.68 -7.83
C VAL A 99 7.99 6.62 -8.06
N GLY A 100 7.22 7.14 -7.10
CA GLY A 100 5.76 7.22 -7.19
C GLY A 100 5.02 5.88 -7.02
N ASN A 101 5.75 4.78 -6.82
CA ASN A 101 5.13 3.49 -6.52
C ASN A 101 4.65 3.47 -5.05
N TYR A 102 3.46 2.91 -4.80
CA TYR A 102 2.86 2.74 -3.47
C TYR A 102 3.09 1.34 -2.88
N LEU A 103 3.70 0.42 -3.64
CA LEU A 103 4.01 -0.93 -3.17
C LEU A 103 5.33 -0.92 -2.41
N VAL A 104 5.25 -0.90 -1.09
CA VAL A 104 6.41 -0.87 -0.17
C VAL A 104 6.80 -2.27 0.34
N ASN A 105 6.10 -3.32 -0.08
CA ASN A 105 6.38 -4.69 0.36
C ASN A 105 7.73 -5.19 -0.18
N SER A 106 8.52 -5.81 0.69
CA SER A 106 9.79 -6.44 0.31
C SER A 106 9.62 -7.54 -0.75
N SER A 107 8.50 -8.28 -0.73
CA SER A 107 8.15 -9.26 -1.76
C SER A 107 7.93 -8.64 -3.16
N GLN A 108 7.71 -7.33 -3.23
CA GLN A 108 7.58 -6.55 -4.46
C GLN A 108 8.80 -5.64 -4.71
N GLY A 109 9.94 -5.98 -4.11
CA GLY A 109 11.18 -5.23 -4.26
C GLY A 109 11.29 -3.99 -3.38
N GLY A 110 10.37 -3.77 -2.44
CA GLY A 110 10.46 -2.67 -1.48
C GLY A 110 11.66 -2.83 -0.53
N GLY A 111 12.24 -1.69 -0.12
CA GLY A 111 13.31 -1.63 0.86
C GLY A 111 12.79 -1.32 2.27
N PHE A 112 13.72 -1.30 3.22
CA PHE A 112 13.43 -0.90 4.60
C PHE A 112 14.53 0.01 5.14
N LYS A 113 14.17 0.77 6.20
CA LYS A 113 15.07 1.66 6.93
C LYS A 113 14.97 1.35 8.42
N ASP A 114 16.06 1.59 9.14
CA ASP A 114 16.02 1.63 10.59
C ASP A 114 15.06 2.72 11.07
N THR A 115 14.32 2.40 12.12
CA THR A 115 13.34 3.31 12.70
C THR A 115 13.74 3.60 14.14
N TRP A 116 14.04 4.85 14.42
CA TRP A 116 14.38 5.31 15.77
C TRP A 116 13.19 6.01 16.38
N VAL A 117 12.74 5.50 17.51
CA VAL A 117 11.68 6.15 18.32
C VAL A 117 12.36 7.06 19.32
N MET A 118 12.16 8.36 19.14
CA MET A 118 12.71 9.39 20.03
C MET A 118 11.81 9.55 21.25
N GLU A 119 12.39 9.72 22.43
CA GLU A 119 11.64 10.24 23.57
C GLU A 119 11.38 11.74 23.36
N ALA A 120 10.16 12.19 23.73
CA ALA A 120 9.75 13.59 23.60
C ALA A 120 10.35 14.45 24.72
#